data_2bc06bfecd7126f1ea49cef381b66877
#
_entry.id   2bc06bfecd7126f1ea49cef381b66877
#
_cell.length_a   1.000
_cell.length_b   1.000
_cell.length_c   1.000
_cell.angle_alpha   90.00
_cell.angle_beta   90.00
_cell.angle_gamma   90.00
#
_symmetry.space_group_name_H-M   'P 1'
#
loop_
_entity.id
_entity.type
_entity.pdbx_description
1 polymer ?
#
loop_
_entity_poly.entity_id
_entity_poly.type
_entity_poly.pdbx_seq_one_letter_code
_entity_poly.pdbx_strand_id
1 'polypeptide(L)'
;MPIDSASTFAYPVFLDLHDMHVLVVGGGPIGARKAQGLAAAGALVRLVATDVSEHLDTATIHDLRPRAFEPADLEGIRLVVTATGDELVDAAISAEARARGIWTNAADQPVDCEFILPAIARRGRVAVAVSTDGASPALARELRNVIDGFLTDEIGVLAETLAAERSAVQASGASTEDIDWTERVRRGIAEALADRSLAL
;
A
#
# COMPACT_ATOMS: atom_id res chain seq x y z
N MET A 1 -12.20 -9.54 18.36
CA MET A 1 -12.77 -10.78 17.80
C MET A 1 -11.63 -11.64 17.30
N PRO A 2 -11.65 -12.97 17.47
CA PRO A 2 -10.67 -13.85 16.85
C PRO A 2 -10.78 -13.75 15.32
N ILE A 3 -9.64 -13.90 14.63
CA ILE A 3 -9.61 -14.00 13.17
C ILE A 3 -10.25 -15.33 12.78
N ASP A 4 -11.13 -15.32 11.76
CA ASP A 4 -11.69 -16.55 11.22
C ASP A 4 -10.54 -17.42 10.66
N SER A 5 -10.53 -18.70 11.04
CA SER A 5 -9.53 -19.65 10.55
C SER A 5 -9.60 -19.89 9.03
N ALA A 6 -10.66 -19.42 8.37
CA ALA A 6 -10.83 -19.44 6.93
C ALA A 6 -10.20 -18.20 6.24
N SER A 7 -9.77 -17.17 6.99
CA SER A 7 -9.16 -15.98 6.42
C SER A 7 -7.75 -16.29 5.89
N THR A 8 -7.51 -15.99 4.62
CA THR A 8 -6.21 -16.22 3.96
C THR A 8 -5.25 -15.06 4.23
N PHE A 9 -5.73 -13.80 4.15
CA PHE A 9 -4.92 -12.59 4.32
C PHE A 9 -5.25 -11.90 5.65
N ALA A 10 -5.00 -12.61 6.74
CA ALA A 10 -5.48 -12.27 8.07
C ALA A 10 -4.61 -11.26 8.83
N TYR A 11 -3.33 -11.08 8.44
CA TYR A 11 -2.39 -10.22 9.18
C TYR A 11 -2.10 -8.92 8.42
N PRO A 12 -2.73 -7.79 8.83
CA PRO A 12 -2.52 -6.49 8.17
C PRO A 12 -1.18 -5.88 8.61
N VAL A 13 -0.42 -5.41 7.62
CA VAL A 13 0.85 -4.71 7.84
C VAL A 13 0.97 -3.50 6.93
N PHE A 14 1.75 -2.49 7.36
CA PHE A 14 2.27 -1.43 6.51
C PHE A 14 3.75 -1.68 6.27
N LEU A 15 4.14 -1.82 5.01
CA LEU A 15 5.52 -2.06 4.62
C LEU A 15 6.24 -0.73 4.39
N ASP A 16 7.47 -0.62 4.89
CA ASP A 16 8.39 0.41 4.45
C ASP A 16 9.03 -0.05 3.13
N LEU A 17 8.68 0.65 2.05
CA LEU A 17 9.19 0.37 0.71
C LEU A 17 10.34 1.29 0.30
N HIS A 18 10.78 2.21 1.18
CA HIS A 18 11.84 3.15 0.84
C HIS A 18 13.11 2.41 0.43
N ASP A 19 13.63 2.74 -0.74
CA ASP A 19 14.79 2.10 -1.38
C ASP A 19 14.65 0.57 -1.59
N MET A 20 13.46 0.01 -1.42
CA MET A 20 13.23 -1.41 -1.69
C MET A 20 13.08 -1.66 -3.20
N HIS A 21 13.87 -2.57 -3.73
CA HIS A 21 13.71 -3.03 -5.11
C HIS A 21 12.46 -3.91 -5.24
N VAL A 22 11.54 -3.48 -6.07
CA VAL A 22 10.30 -4.19 -6.39
C VAL A 22 10.16 -4.38 -7.90
N LEU A 23 9.55 -5.49 -8.31
CA LEU A 23 9.32 -5.81 -9.72
C LEU A 23 7.83 -5.68 -10.02
N VAL A 24 7.50 -5.05 -11.14
CA VAL A 24 6.18 -5.12 -11.77
C VAL A 24 6.36 -5.74 -13.14
N VAL A 25 5.60 -6.78 -13.44
CA VAL A 25 5.56 -7.41 -14.75
C VAL A 25 4.21 -7.16 -15.39
N GLY A 26 4.22 -6.50 -16.56
CA GLY A 26 3.03 -6.02 -17.24
C GLY A 26 2.87 -4.51 -17.12
N GLY A 27 2.79 -3.84 -18.29
CA GLY A 27 2.73 -2.38 -18.43
C GLY A 27 1.36 -1.83 -18.80
N GLY A 28 0.32 -2.70 -18.86
CA GLY A 28 -1.07 -2.26 -19.12
C GLY A 28 -1.61 -1.36 -18.01
N PRO A 29 -2.87 -0.91 -18.09
CA PRO A 29 -3.44 0.06 -17.12
C PRO A 29 -3.38 -0.42 -15.66
N ILE A 30 -3.51 -1.73 -15.42
CA ILE A 30 -3.43 -2.31 -14.07
C ILE A 30 -1.99 -2.27 -13.56
N GLY A 31 -1.03 -2.78 -14.34
CA GLY A 31 0.39 -2.79 -13.98
C GLY A 31 0.95 -1.38 -13.79
N ALA A 32 0.64 -0.45 -14.69
CA ALA A 32 1.03 0.95 -14.59
C ALA A 32 0.57 1.60 -13.29
N ARG A 33 -0.72 1.42 -12.91
CA ARG A 33 -1.26 1.93 -11.64
C ARG A 33 -0.56 1.32 -10.42
N LYS A 34 -0.25 0.02 -10.46
CA LYS A 34 0.47 -0.66 -9.37
C LYS A 34 1.91 -0.15 -9.28
N ALA A 35 2.61 0.01 -10.41
CA ALA A 35 3.96 0.55 -10.45
C ALA A 35 4.04 1.98 -9.89
N GLN A 36 3.12 2.86 -10.29
CA GLN A 36 3.02 4.23 -9.76
C GLN A 36 2.75 4.24 -8.24
N GLY A 37 1.85 3.38 -7.76
CA GLY A 37 1.56 3.27 -6.33
C GLY A 37 2.76 2.82 -5.50
N LEU A 38 3.55 1.87 -6.00
CA LEU A 38 4.78 1.40 -5.36
C LEU A 38 5.87 2.47 -5.39
N ALA A 39 6.06 3.16 -6.53
CA ALA A 39 7.00 4.28 -6.64
C ALA A 39 6.64 5.44 -5.71
N ALA A 40 5.35 5.80 -5.62
CA ALA A 40 4.86 6.81 -4.68
C ALA A 40 5.07 6.44 -3.21
N ALA A 41 5.22 5.15 -2.90
CA ALA A 41 5.57 4.65 -1.58
C ALA A 41 7.09 4.58 -1.33
N GLY A 42 7.92 5.08 -2.26
CA GLY A 42 9.39 5.13 -2.14
C GLY A 42 10.12 3.92 -2.69
N ALA A 43 9.43 2.97 -3.33
CA ALA A 43 10.07 1.79 -3.90
C ALA A 43 10.90 2.11 -5.15
N LEU A 44 12.00 1.39 -5.34
CA LEU A 44 12.77 1.36 -6.57
C LEU A 44 12.14 0.36 -7.53
N VAL A 45 11.19 0.86 -8.35
CA VAL A 45 10.39 0.01 -9.22
C VAL A 45 11.16 -0.38 -10.47
N ARG A 46 11.34 -1.70 -10.68
CA ARG A 46 11.65 -2.29 -11.98
C ARG A 46 10.34 -2.64 -12.68
N LEU A 47 10.11 -2.12 -13.86
CA LEU A 47 8.96 -2.46 -14.69
C LEU A 47 9.43 -3.23 -15.93
N VAL A 48 8.92 -4.45 -16.10
CA VAL A 48 9.19 -5.30 -17.27
C VAL A 48 7.88 -5.47 -18.04
N ALA A 49 7.84 -4.99 -19.28
CA ALA A 49 6.64 -5.06 -20.11
C ALA A 49 6.99 -4.88 -21.59
N THR A 50 6.33 -5.60 -22.48
CA THR A 50 6.46 -5.40 -23.94
C THR A 50 5.84 -4.09 -24.40
N ASP A 51 4.73 -3.72 -23.75
CA ASP A 51 3.97 -2.50 -24.03
C ASP A 51 3.70 -1.77 -22.70
N VAL A 52 3.75 -0.45 -22.73
CA VAL A 52 3.56 0.40 -21.55
C VAL A 52 2.40 1.36 -21.79
N SER A 53 1.48 1.42 -20.84
CA SER A 53 0.35 2.34 -20.86
C SER A 53 0.82 3.80 -21.01
N GLU A 54 0.17 4.56 -21.88
CA GLU A 54 0.41 6.00 -22.06
C GLU A 54 0.15 6.83 -20.79
N HIS A 55 -0.62 6.27 -19.83
CA HIS A 55 -0.91 6.92 -18.55
C HIS A 55 0.18 6.69 -17.49
N LEU A 56 1.23 5.91 -17.80
CA LEU A 56 2.36 5.72 -16.90
C LEU A 56 3.34 6.89 -17.04
N ASP A 57 3.59 7.59 -15.94
CA ASP A 57 4.74 8.48 -15.86
C ASP A 57 6.02 7.64 -15.68
N THR A 58 6.70 7.40 -16.79
CA THR A 58 7.92 6.60 -16.82
C THR A 58 9.09 7.24 -16.05
N ALA A 59 9.04 8.55 -15.77
CA ALA A 59 10.05 9.23 -14.96
C ALA A 59 10.05 8.78 -13.50
N THR A 60 8.93 8.19 -13.03
CA THR A 60 8.81 7.62 -11.69
C THR A 60 9.33 6.19 -11.58
N ILE A 61 9.68 5.55 -12.70
CA ILE A 61 10.14 4.16 -12.76
C ILE A 61 11.66 4.12 -12.73
N HIS A 62 12.21 3.39 -11.74
CA HIS A 62 13.65 3.31 -11.52
C HIS A 62 14.39 2.54 -12.64
N ASP A 63 13.79 1.42 -13.12
CA ASP A 63 14.37 0.53 -14.13
C ASP A 63 13.27 0.04 -15.09
N LEU A 64 13.16 0.63 -16.28
CA LEU A 64 12.17 0.24 -17.29
C LEU A 64 12.81 -0.70 -18.31
N ARG A 65 12.24 -1.90 -18.48
CA ARG A 65 12.68 -2.94 -19.42
C ARG A 65 11.59 -3.24 -20.44
N PRO A 66 11.66 -2.63 -21.67
CA PRO A 66 10.63 -2.81 -22.69
C PRO A 66 10.79 -4.17 -23.43
N ARG A 67 10.55 -5.26 -22.74
CA ARG A 67 10.66 -6.63 -23.24
C ARG A 67 9.82 -7.59 -22.39
N ALA A 68 9.76 -8.85 -22.82
CA ALA A 68 9.18 -9.91 -22.00
C ALA A 68 10.03 -10.18 -20.75
N PHE A 69 9.37 -10.71 -19.72
CA PHE A 69 10.01 -11.13 -18.46
C PHE A 69 11.06 -12.23 -18.70
N GLU A 70 12.14 -12.15 -17.95
CA GLU A 70 13.17 -13.17 -17.83
C GLU A 70 13.44 -13.48 -16.36
N PRO A 71 13.78 -14.74 -15.98
CA PRO A 71 14.05 -15.12 -14.58
C PRO A 71 15.10 -14.25 -13.88
N ALA A 72 16.04 -13.67 -14.62
CA ALA A 72 17.04 -12.73 -14.11
C ALA A 72 16.42 -11.40 -13.63
N ASP A 73 15.20 -11.07 -14.03
CA ASP A 73 14.50 -9.87 -13.55
C ASP A 73 14.13 -9.93 -12.07
N LEU A 74 14.13 -11.14 -11.49
CA LEU A 74 13.89 -11.35 -10.05
C LEU A 74 15.14 -11.11 -9.19
N GLU A 75 16.32 -10.88 -9.80
CA GLU A 75 17.54 -10.66 -9.02
C GLU A 75 17.46 -9.36 -8.22
N GLY A 76 17.72 -9.46 -6.91
CA GLY A 76 17.67 -8.34 -5.96
C GLY A 76 16.27 -7.87 -5.59
N ILE A 77 15.22 -8.52 -6.08
CA ILE A 77 13.82 -8.15 -5.84
C ILE A 77 13.33 -8.76 -4.50
N ARG A 78 12.54 -7.98 -3.76
CA ARG A 78 11.91 -8.38 -2.51
C ARG A 78 10.41 -8.65 -2.65
N LEU A 79 9.78 -8.01 -3.63
CA LEU A 79 8.35 -8.06 -3.87
C LEU A 79 8.10 -7.99 -5.38
N VAL A 80 7.22 -8.85 -5.89
CA VAL A 80 6.79 -8.84 -7.29
C VAL A 80 5.28 -8.68 -7.40
N VAL A 81 4.88 -7.89 -8.38
CA VAL A 81 3.49 -7.74 -8.80
C VAL A 81 3.39 -8.15 -10.26
N THR A 82 2.55 -9.12 -10.58
CA THR A 82 2.27 -9.53 -11.94
C THR A 82 0.92 -9.01 -12.42
N ALA A 83 0.87 -8.50 -13.62
CA ALA A 83 -0.31 -7.90 -14.24
C ALA A 83 -0.15 -7.89 -15.77
N THR A 84 0.27 -9.04 -16.34
CA THR A 84 0.51 -9.18 -17.78
C THR A 84 -0.80 -9.28 -18.59
N GLY A 85 -1.88 -9.70 -17.93
CA GLY A 85 -3.15 -10.04 -18.56
C GLY A 85 -3.20 -11.48 -19.09
N ASP A 86 -2.11 -12.26 -18.92
CA ASP A 86 -2.05 -13.69 -19.19
C ASP A 86 -1.88 -14.44 -17.86
N GLU A 87 -2.93 -15.15 -17.45
CA GLU A 87 -2.98 -15.85 -16.17
C GLU A 87 -1.88 -16.91 -16.02
N LEU A 88 -1.53 -17.60 -17.12
CA LEU A 88 -0.51 -18.64 -17.09
C LEU A 88 0.89 -18.04 -16.91
N VAL A 89 1.15 -16.92 -17.57
CA VAL A 89 2.40 -16.16 -17.42
C VAL A 89 2.51 -15.60 -16.01
N ASP A 90 1.46 -14.98 -15.48
CA ASP A 90 1.42 -14.42 -14.13
C ASP A 90 1.63 -15.50 -13.06
N ALA A 91 0.98 -16.66 -13.20
CA ALA A 91 1.16 -17.82 -12.32
C ALA A 91 2.59 -18.37 -12.36
N ALA A 92 3.18 -18.49 -13.57
CA ALA A 92 4.55 -18.99 -13.72
C ALA A 92 5.58 -18.05 -13.07
N ILE A 93 5.44 -16.73 -13.24
CA ILE A 93 6.30 -15.73 -12.62
C ILE A 93 6.15 -15.78 -11.10
N SER A 94 4.91 -15.87 -10.61
CA SER A 94 4.61 -15.97 -9.18
C SER A 94 5.21 -17.22 -8.55
N ALA A 95 5.13 -18.36 -9.22
CA ALA A 95 5.75 -19.62 -8.76
C ALA A 95 7.27 -19.50 -8.68
N GLU A 96 7.92 -18.92 -9.69
CA GLU A 96 9.37 -18.70 -9.73
C GLU A 96 9.82 -17.72 -8.63
N ALA A 97 9.09 -16.62 -8.43
CA ALA A 97 9.37 -15.65 -7.36
C ALA A 97 9.23 -16.30 -5.97
N ARG A 98 8.16 -17.04 -5.76
CA ARG A 98 7.89 -17.76 -4.50
C ARG A 98 8.97 -18.79 -4.18
N ALA A 99 9.48 -19.50 -5.18
CA ALA A 99 10.59 -20.45 -5.02
C ALA A 99 11.89 -19.75 -4.54
N ARG A 100 12.02 -18.45 -4.76
CA ARG A 100 13.12 -17.59 -4.30
C ARG A 100 12.84 -16.85 -3.01
N GLY A 101 11.68 -17.06 -2.38
CA GLY A 101 11.26 -16.36 -1.17
C GLY A 101 10.89 -14.88 -1.41
N ILE A 102 10.50 -14.52 -2.63
CA ILE A 102 10.06 -13.19 -3.02
C ILE A 102 8.54 -13.13 -2.88
N TRP A 103 8.01 -12.15 -2.16
CA TRP A 103 6.58 -11.97 -1.98
C TRP A 103 5.87 -11.63 -3.30
N THR A 104 4.73 -12.29 -3.54
CA THR A 104 4.01 -12.20 -4.81
C THR A 104 2.60 -11.63 -4.65
N ASN A 105 2.20 -10.81 -5.63
CA ASN A 105 0.82 -10.38 -5.84
C ASN A 105 0.49 -10.50 -7.32
N ALA A 106 -0.27 -11.51 -7.70
CA ALA A 106 -0.80 -11.66 -9.05
C ALA A 106 -2.14 -10.94 -9.18
N ALA A 107 -2.27 -10.07 -10.18
CA ALA A 107 -3.50 -9.32 -10.39
C ALA A 107 -4.64 -10.26 -10.73
N ASP A 108 -5.76 -10.13 -10.00
CA ASP A 108 -6.98 -10.91 -10.17
C ASP A 108 -6.83 -12.44 -9.96
N GLN A 109 -5.70 -12.90 -9.38
CA GLN A 109 -5.39 -14.31 -9.11
C GLN A 109 -5.03 -14.51 -7.62
N PRO A 110 -6.00 -14.53 -6.70
CA PRO A 110 -5.73 -14.64 -5.25
C PRO A 110 -4.93 -15.87 -4.85
N VAL A 111 -5.06 -16.98 -5.57
CA VAL A 111 -4.34 -18.26 -5.31
C VAL A 111 -2.83 -18.12 -5.52
N ASP A 112 -2.40 -17.15 -6.34
CA ASP A 112 -1.00 -16.87 -6.64
C ASP A 112 -0.45 -15.67 -5.86
N CYS A 113 -1.22 -15.20 -4.86
CA CYS A 113 -0.83 -14.10 -3.99
C CYS A 113 -0.35 -14.59 -2.62
N GLU A 114 0.73 -13.99 -2.10
CA GLU A 114 1.15 -14.08 -0.69
C GLU A 114 0.72 -12.84 0.10
N PHE A 115 0.39 -11.77 -0.59
CA PHE A 115 -0.20 -10.56 -0.01
C PHE A 115 -1.20 -9.94 -0.98
N ILE A 116 -2.11 -9.14 -0.43
CA ILE A 116 -3.07 -8.37 -1.23
C ILE A 116 -2.86 -6.89 -1.04
N LEU A 117 -3.28 -6.10 -2.03
CA LEU A 117 -3.28 -4.64 -1.95
C LEU A 117 -4.68 -4.18 -1.53
N PRO A 118 -4.84 -3.63 -0.32
CA PRO A 118 -6.13 -3.18 0.19
C PRO A 118 -6.60 -1.88 -0.49
N ALA A 119 -7.86 -1.52 -0.30
CA ALA A 119 -8.33 -0.17 -0.58
C ALA A 119 -7.83 0.79 0.52
N ILE A 120 -7.17 1.91 0.14
CA ILE A 120 -6.51 2.80 1.09
C ILE A 120 -7.14 4.19 1.04
N ALA A 121 -7.55 4.70 2.22
CA ALA A 121 -7.81 6.12 2.46
C ALA A 121 -6.59 6.75 3.13
N ARG A 122 -6.18 7.98 2.72
CA ARG A 122 -4.97 8.62 3.23
C ARG A 122 -5.12 10.12 3.37
N ARG A 123 -4.64 10.67 4.50
CA ARG A 123 -4.40 12.10 4.70
C ARG A 123 -3.07 12.29 5.42
N GLY A 124 -2.08 12.84 4.71
CA GLY A 124 -0.72 12.95 5.24
C GLY A 124 -0.19 11.60 5.71
N ARG A 125 0.24 11.53 6.97
CA ARG A 125 0.74 10.31 7.63
C ARG A 125 -0.36 9.32 7.99
N VAL A 126 -1.61 9.76 8.08
CA VAL A 126 -2.72 8.86 8.45
C VAL A 126 -3.12 8.02 7.25
N ALA A 127 -3.12 6.72 7.42
CA ALA A 127 -3.59 5.78 6.40
C ALA A 127 -4.51 4.73 7.04
N VAL A 128 -5.61 4.44 6.36
CA VAL A 128 -6.53 3.35 6.72
C VAL A 128 -6.63 2.41 5.55
N ALA A 129 -6.28 1.15 5.79
CA ALA A 129 -6.35 0.08 4.80
C ALA A 129 -7.61 -0.77 5.05
N VAL A 130 -8.40 -0.98 4.00
CA VAL A 130 -9.65 -1.76 4.05
C VAL A 130 -9.49 -2.99 3.18
N SER A 131 -9.65 -4.16 3.80
CA SER A 131 -9.69 -5.46 3.13
C SER A 131 -10.98 -6.19 3.47
N THR A 132 -11.45 -6.99 2.54
CA THR A 132 -12.55 -7.95 2.73
C THR A 132 -12.07 -9.38 2.49
N ASP A 133 -10.74 -9.61 2.58
CA ASP A 133 -10.11 -10.90 2.32
C ASP A 133 -10.46 -11.50 0.94
N GLY A 134 -10.61 -10.61 -0.06
CA GLY A 134 -11.02 -11.00 -1.41
C GLY A 134 -12.53 -11.20 -1.59
N ALA A 135 -13.33 -11.20 -0.52
CA ALA A 135 -14.77 -11.49 -0.60
C ALA A 135 -15.54 -10.45 -1.45
N SER A 136 -15.17 -9.16 -1.37
CA SER A 136 -15.83 -8.13 -2.17
C SER A 136 -14.94 -6.88 -2.36
N PRO A 137 -14.23 -6.77 -3.48
CA PRO A 137 -13.47 -5.55 -3.80
C PRO A 137 -14.34 -4.29 -3.86
N ALA A 138 -15.63 -4.43 -4.26
CA ALA A 138 -16.58 -3.32 -4.30
C ALA A 138 -16.89 -2.82 -2.88
N LEU A 139 -17.16 -3.72 -1.94
CA LEU A 139 -17.41 -3.37 -0.54
C LEU A 139 -16.17 -2.71 0.10
N ALA A 140 -14.97 -3.25 -0.14
CA ALA A 140 -13.73 -2.64 0.35
C ALA A 140 -13.57 -1.20 -0.14
N ARG A 141 -13.89 -0.94 -1.43
CA ARG A 141 -13.82 0.38 -2.03
C ARG A 141 -14.85 1.34 -1.44
N GLU A 142 -16.11 0.90 -1.26
CA GLU A 142 -17.15 1.77 -0.67
C GLU A 142 -16.87 2.08 0.80
N LEU A 143 -16.43 1.09 1.59
CA LEU A 143 -15.99 1.34 2.97
C LEU A 143 -14.82 2.33 3.02
N ARG A 144 -13.86 2.21 2.09
CA ARG A 144 -12.75 3.16 1.98
C ARG A 144 -13.27 4.56 1.64
N ASN A 145 -14.27 4.71 0.74
CA ASN A 145 -14.88 6.00 0.41
C ASN A 145 -15.53 6.65 1.63
N VAL A 146 -16.28 5.86 2.42
CA VAL A 146 -16.87 6.34 3.68
C VAL A 146 -15.78 6.81 4.65
N ILE A 147 -14.73 6.01 4.84
CA ILE A 147 -13.61 6.34 5.72
C ILE A 147 -12.86 7.58 5.21
N ASP A 148 -12.62 7.69 3.91
CA ASP A 148 -11.97 8.85 3.30
C ASP A 148 -12.76 10.13 3.57
N GLY A 149 -14.08 10.00 3.59
CA GLY A 149 -14.96 11.06 4.06
C GLY A 149 -14.71 11.49 5.52
N PHE A 150 -14.29 10.64 6.43
CA PHE A 150 -13.96 11.00 7.82
C PHE A 150 -12.52 11.50 8.00
N LEU A 151 -11.60 11.13 7.13
CA LEU A 151 -10.22 11.60 7.17
C LEU A 151 -10.13 12.99 6.54
N THR A 152 -10.30 14.03 7.36
CA THR A 152 -10.17 15.42 6.92
C THR A 152 -8.70 15.83 6.82
N ASP A 153 -8.42 16.96 6.15
CA ASP A 153 -7.06 17.49 6.08
C ASP A 153 -6.55 17.88 7.48
N GLU A 154 -7.45 18.32 8.37
CA GLU A 154 -7.15 18.65 9.77
C GLU A 154 -6.68 17.42 10.57
N ILE A 155 -7.21 16.22 10.27
CA ILE A 155 -6.69 14.97 10.86
C ILE A 155 -5.23 14.73 10.41
N GLY A 156 -4.92 15.00 9.15
CA GLY A 156 -3.55 14.96 8.65
C GLY A 156 -2.63 15.95 9.38
N VAL A 157 -3.07 17.19 9.54
CA VAL A 157 -2.35 18.25 10.29
C VAL A 157 -2.17 17.87 11.76
N LEU A 158 -3.20 17.30 12.39
CA LEU A 158 -3.10 16.79 13.76
C LEU A 158 -2.00 15.73 13.90
N ALA A 159 -1.90 14.81 12.97
CA ALA A 159 -0.86 13.76 13.00
C ALA A 159 0.55 14.36 12.92
N GLU A 160 0.77 15.38 12.06
CA GLU A 160 2.05 16.09 11.98
C GLU A 160 2.37 16.86 13.28
N THR A 161 1.37 17.51 13.86
CA THR A 161 1.51 18.24 15.14
C THR A 161 1.93 17.27 16.26
N LEU A 162 1.24 16.14 16.39
CA LEU A 162 1.56 15.14 17.40
C LEU A 162 2.95 14.52 17.18
N ALA A 163 3.38 14.33 15.92
CA ALA A 163 4.73 13.87 15.62
C ALA A 163 5.79 14.89 16.07
N ALA A 164 5.56 16.18 15.83
CA ALA A 164 6.45 17.25 16.28
C ALA A 164 6.51 17.34 17.81
N GLU A 165 5.36 17.26 18.50
CA GLU A 165 5.28 17.25 19.96
C GLU A 165 6.07 16.07 20.55
N ARG A 166 5.92 14.85 19.99
CA ARG A 166 6.70 13.66 20.41
C ARG A 166 8.20 13.85 20.21
N SER A 167 8.60 14.39 19.07
CA SER A 167 10.02 14.66 18.78
C SER A 167 10.62 15.68 19.76
N ALA A 168 9.87 16.72 20.14
CA ALA A 168 10.32 17.71 21.12
C ALA A 168 10.52 17.08 22.52
N VAL A 169 9.62 16.20 22.95
CA VAL A 169 9.76 15.44 24.21
C VAL A 169 11.02 14.58 24.18
N GLN A 170 11.23 13.82 23.11
CA GLN A 170 12.44 12.99 22.96
C GLN A 170 13.72 13.82 22.97
N ALA A 171 13.73 14.98 22.29
CA ALA A 171 14.88 15.89 22.28
C ALA A 171 15.19 16.48 23.66
N SER A 172 14.21 16.58 24.56
CA SER A 172 14.42 17.01 25.96
C SER A 172 15.00 15.91 26.86
N GLY A 173 15.17 14.68 26.34
CA GLY A 173 15.60 13.51 27.09
C GLY A 173 14.49 12.83 27.90
N ALA A 174 13.24 13.28 27.78
CA ALA A 174 12.09 12.66 28.44
C ALA A 174 11.53 11.48 27.62
N SER A 175 10.89 10.52 28.32
CA SER A 175 10.20 9.41 27.67
C SER A 175 8.83 9.85 27.21
N THR A 176 8.47 9.53 25.96
CA THR A 176 7.11 9.73 25.44
C THR A 176 6.11 8.71 25.99
N GLU A 177 6.60 7.63 26.62
CA GLU A 177 5.79 6.58 27.25
C GLU A 177 5.22 7.03 28.60
N ASP A 178 5.87 8.02 29.27
CA ASP A 178 5.44 8.57 30.56
C ASP A 178 4.34 9.63 30.42
N ILE A 179 3.96 9.96 29.17
CA ILE A 179 2.97 10.99 28.89
C ILE A 179 1.66 10.33 28.43
N ASP A 180 0.55 10.65 29.13
CA ASP A 180 -0.78 10.28 28.63
C ASP A 180 -1.23 11.23 27.51
N TRP A 181 -1.08 10.75 26.29
CA TRP A 181 -1.50 11.44 25.07
C TRP A 181 -3.01 11.40 24.81
N THR A 182 -3.76 10.59 25.56
CA THR A 182 -5.15 10.26 25.25
C THR A 182 -6.04 11.50 25.18
N GLU A 183 -5.98 12.38 26.20
CA GLU A 183 -6.78 13.59 26.25
C GLU A 183 -6.40 14.60 25.16
N ARG A 184 -5.09 14.74 24.92
CA ARG A 184 -4.58 15.62 23.84
C ARG A 184 -5.07 15.15 22.46
N VAL A 185 -5.03 13.83 22.21
CA VAL A 185 -5.48 13.23 20.94
C VAL A 185 -7.00 13.37 20.78
N ARG A 186 -7.79 13.04 21.82
CA ARG A 186 -9.25 13.16 21.78
C ARG A 186 -9.71 14.58 21.48
N ARG A 187 -9.10 15.58 22.14
CA ARG A 187 -9.40 17.00 21.88
C ARG A 187 -9.05 17.37 20.44
N GLY A 188 -7.86 17.00 19.95
CA GLY A 188 -7.45 17.28 18.58
C GLY A 188 -8.38 16.66 17.53
N ILE A 189 -8.85 15.42 17.76
CA ILE A 189 -9.84 14.79 16.87
C ILE A 189 -11.17 15.54 16.92
N ALA A 190 -11.64 15.92 18.10
CA ALA A 190 -12.89 16.68 18.24
C ALA A 190 -12.81 18.04 17.51
N GLU A 191 -11.69 18.75 17.63
CA GLU A 191 -11.43 20.02 16.93
C GLU A 191 -11.38 19.80 15.40
N ALA A 192 -10.67 18.77 14.92
CA ALA A 192 -10.54 18.44 13.50
C ALA A 192 -11.87 18.04 12.84
N LEU A 193 -12.84 17.58 13.62
CA LEU A 193 -14.16 17.16 13.12
C LEU A 193 -15.30 18.17 13.45
N ALA A 194 -14.99 19.27 14.14
CA ALA A 194 -16.02 20.21 14.63
C ALA A 194 -16.83 20.88 13.52
N ASP A 195 -16.25 21.16 12.37
CA ASP A 195 -16.92 21.82 11.22
C ASP A 195 -17.79 20.86 10.39
N ARG A 196 -17.88 19.59 10.77
CA ARG A 196 -18.75 18.63 10.10
C ARG A 196 -20.13 18.60 10.74
N SER A 197 -21.07 19.36 10.18
CA SER A 197 -22.47 18.93 10.20
C SER A 197 -22.52 17.54 9.57
N LEU A 198 -22.67 16.51 10.40
CA LEU A 198 -22.83 15.12 9.98
C LEU A 198 -24.00 15.04 8.97
N ALA A 199 -23.68 15.09 7.70
CA ALA A 199 -24.56 14.60 6.65
C ALA A 199 -24.37 13.06 6.63
N LEU A 200 -25.17 12.36 7.42
CA LEU A 200 -25.52 10.96 7.27
C LEU A 200 -26.66 10.83 6.27
#